data_81e25628386a75413e60cb5450f370a0
#
_entry.id   81e25628386a75413e60cb5450f370a0
#
_cell.length_a   1.000
_cell.length_b   1.000
_cell.length_c   1.000
_cell.angle_alpha   90.00
_cell.angle_beta   90.00
_cell.angle_gamma   90.00
#
_symmetry.space_group_name_H-M   'P 1'
#
loop_
_entity.id
_entity.type
_entity.pdbx_description
1 polymer ?
#
loop_
_entity_poly.entity_id
_entity_poly.type
_entity_poly.pdbx_seq_one_letter_code
_entity_poly.pdbx_strand_id
1 'polypeptide(L)'
;NLVPLGAPQLRWREMLIFGGHTWRHAVVGMRLPDGEWLNVTAELEPLGPWHSPTFLAAFLLMTAAAALLTLWAVRRLTAPVRTLAEAAEALGRDVNAPPLPENGPTEVATAAVAFNTMAARIRRFVQDRTELLTAIGHDLRTPITRLKLRAEFVEDEEQRGKILADLEELEAMVSATLAFGRDARTTEPVSSLDLAELLRTILDEAGDANPDVLDNLKYEGPAHLTVRARSLALKRVFVNLVANAVNYGGSATVRLLDADPRMVVVEIEDDGPGIAPGELDRVFEPFHRGEPSRNRETGGVGLGLPIARNIMRAHGGDVTLANRPAGGTKATVTLPV
;
A
#
# COMPACT_ATOMS: atom_id res chain seq x y z
N ASN A 1 -39.02 49.94 35.78
CA ASN A 1 -39.06 51.30 36.35
C ASN A 1 -39.52 52.25 35.25
N LEU A 2 -40.83 52.41 35.13
CA LEU A 2 -41.40 53.52 34.35
C LEU A 2 -41.32 54.79 35.22
N VAL A 3 -40.38 55.66 34.93
CA VAL A 3 -40.32 56.98 35.53
C VAL A 3 -41.30 57.88 34.78
N PRO A 4 -42.34 58.41 35.44
CA PRO A 4 -43.30 59.31 34.78
C PRO A 4 -42.59 60.62 34.44
N LEU A 5 -42.54 60.93 33.14
CA LEU A 5 -42.07 62.24 32.61
C LEU A 5 -43.05 63.35 33.03
N GLY A 6 -42.64 64.19 33.98
CA GLY A 6 -43.18 65.54 34.12
C GLY A 6 -44.32 65.78 35.10
N ALA A 7 -44.56 64.93 36.11
CA ALA A 7 -45.50 65.26 37.20
C ALA A 7 -44.77 65.37 38.52
N PRO A 8 -44.64 66.57 39.08
CA PRO A 8 -43.87 66.77 40.31
C PRO A 8 -44.71 66.49 41.57
N GLN A 9 -45.13 65.31 41.87
CA GLN A 9 -45.64 64.92 43.17
C GLN A 9 -46.57 63.64 43.22
N LEU A 10 -46.28 62.68 42.38
CA LEU A 10 -46.93 61.35 42.63
C LEU A 10 -46.06 60.60 43.67
N ARG A 11 -46.59 60.52 44.90
CA ARG A 11 -46.00 59.69 45.96
C ARG A 11 -46.22 58.24 45.63
N TRP A 12 -45.15 57.52 45.38
CA TRP A 12 -45.11 56.09 45.00
C TRP A 12 -45.82 55.11 45.91
N ARG A 13 -46.41 55.57 47.03
CA ARG A 13 -47.16 54.80 48.00
C ARG A 13 -48.61 54.39 47.55
N GLU A 14 -49.03 54.95 46.42
CA GLU A 14 -50.41 54.72 45.94
C GLU A 14 -50.53 54.03 44.60
N MET A 15 -49.47 53.31 44.20
CA MET A 15 -49.43 52.52 42.96
C MET A 15 -49.42 51.02 43.32
N LEU A 16 -50.36 50.26 42.76
CA LEU A 16 -50.50 48.82 42.90
C LEU A 16 -50.25 48.20 41.52
N ILE A 17 -49.28 47.24 41.46
CA ILE A 17 -49.02 46.49 40.23
C ILE A 17 -49.47 45.07 40.45
N PHE A 18 -50.40 44.63 39.64
CA PHE A 18 -50.93 43.26 39.65
C PHE A 18 -50.50 42.63 38.32
N GLY A 19 -49.78 41.51 38.35
CA GLY A 19 -49.37 40.78 37.21
C GLY A 19 -47.99 40.14 37.42
N GLY A 20 -47.66 39.18 36.65
CA GLY A 20 -46.35 38.49 36.67
C GLY A 20 -46.16 37.68 35.40
N HIS A 21 -45.05 37.00 35.31
CA HIS A 21 -44.68 36.19 34.13
C HIS A 21 -45.68 35.10 33.72
N THR A 22 -46.55 34.72 34.64
CA THR A 22 -47.66 33.76 34.42
C THR A 22 -48.93 34.40 33.92
N TRP A 23 -49.05 35.73 33.98
CA TRP A 23 -50.26 36.46 33.62
C TRP A 23 -49.98 37.25 32.31
N ARG A 24 -50.84 37.03 31.31
CA ARG A 24 -50.73 37.73 30.01
C ARG A 24 -50.98 39.24 30.12
N HIS A 25 -51.40 39.73 31.27
CA HIS A 25 -51.75 41.12 31.47
C HIS A 25 -51.08 41.67 32.73
N ALA A 26 -50.50 42.86 32.61
CA ALA A 26 -50.09 43.64 33.77
C ALA A 26 -51.10 44.75 33.97
N VAL A 27 -51.67 44.84 35.14
CA VAL A 27 -52.57 45.92 35.52
C VAL A 27 -51.86 46.83 36.51
N VAL A 28 -51.68 48.09 36.12
CA VAL A 28 -51.13 49.10 36.97
C VAL A 28 -52.22 50.02 37.39
N GLY A 29 -52.64 49.93 38.70
CA GLY A 29 -53.59 50.82 39.36
C GLY A 29 -52.84 52.02 39.91
N MET A 30 -53.24 53.21 39.56
CA MET A 30 -52.71 54.47 40.16
C MET A 30 -53.92 55.22 40.75
N ARG A 31 -53.80 55.64 42.04
CA ARG A 31 -54.80 56.48 42.73
C ARG A 31 -54.54 57.95 42.32
N LEU A 32 -55.62 58.54 41.79
CA LEU A 32 -55.65 59.98 41.40
C LEU A 32 -55.87 60.88 42.59
N PRO A 33 -55.51 62.18 42.56
CA PRO A 33 -55.70 63.13 43.67
C PRO A 33 -57.13 63.33 44.10
N ASP A 34 -58.09 63.01 43.26
CA ASP A 34 -59.51 63.04 43.48
C ASP A 34 -60.08 61.81 44.20
N GLY A 35 -59.20 60.81 44.46
CA GLY A 35 -59.56 59.56 45.16
C GLY A 35 -59.96 58.42 44.19
N GLU A 36 -60.06 58.63 42.89
CA GLU A 36 -60.39 57.62 41.93
C GLU A 36 -59.18 56.78 41.54
N TRP A 37 -59.39 55.55 40.99
CA TRP A 37 -58.30 54.68 40.54
C TRP A 37 -58.27 54.63 39.03
N LEU A 38 -57.12 54.99 38.46
CA LEU A 38 -56.85 54.77 37.08
C LEU A 38 -56.20 53.41 36.91
N ASN A 39 -56.86 52.50 36.23
CA ASN A 39 -56.30 51.19 35.93
C ASN A 39 -55.84 51.14 34.48
N VAL A 40 -54.55 50.93 34.30
CA VAL A 40 -53.93 50.73 32.98
C VAL A 40 -53.65 49.26 32.84
N THR A 41 -54.26 48.60 31.87
CA THR A 41 -53.96 47.22 31.52
C THR A 41 -53.07 47.20 30.33
N ALA A 42 -51.91 46.61 30.48
CA ALA A 42 -50.95 46.36 29.39
C ALA A 42 -50.95 44.86 29.07
N GLU A 43 -51.17 44.49 27.86
CA GLU A 43 -50.93 43.14 27.37
C GLU A 43 -49.41 42.96 27.23
N LEU A 44 -48.88 41.94 27.94
CA LEU A 44 -47.49 41.55 27.81
C LEU A 44 -47.39 40.53 26.68
N GLU A 45 -46.65 40.84 25.62
CA GLU A 45 -46.31 39.86 24.63
C GLU A 45 -45.52 38.72 25.28
N PRO A 46 -45.92 37.46 25.06
CA PRO A 46 -45.19 36.35 25.63
C PRO A 46 -43.75 36.40 25.14
N LEU A 47 -42.80 36.41 26.05
CA LEU A 47 -41.39 36.23 25.69
C LEU A 47 -41.26 34.98 24.87
N GLY A 48 -40.74 35.11 23.66
CA GLY A 48 -40.54 33.97 22.75
C GLY A 48 -39.79 32.83 23.45
N PRO A 49 -39.97 31.57 23.00
CA PRO A 49 -39.39 30.39 23.63
C PRO A 49 -37.87 30.49 23.87
N TRP A 50 -37.19 31.32 23.08
CA TRP A 50 -35.76 31.58 23.17
C TRP A 50 -35.27 32.26 24.46
N HIS A 51 -36.17 32.85 25.22
CA HIS A 51 -35.87 33.48 26.51
C HIS A 51 -36.04 32.55 27.69
N SER A 52 -36.57 31.33 27.44
CA SER A 52 -36.73 30.32 28.52
C SER A 52 -35.41 29.52 28.65
N PRO A 53 -34.74 29.55 29.81
CA PRO A 53 -33.53 28.75 30.04
C PRO A 53 -33.79 27.24 29.91
N THR A 54 -34.99 26.78 30.21
CA THR A 54 -35.40 25.37 30.06
C THR A 54 -35.51 24.98 28.56
N PHE A 55 -36.06 25.88 27.73
CA PHE A 55 -36.09 25.67 26.29
C PHE A 55 -34.71 25.63 25.66
N LEU A 56 -33.84 26.56 26.04
CA LEU A 56 -32.44 26.59 25.55
C LEU A 56 -31.69 25.34 25.98
N ALA A 57 -31.82 24.90 27.23
CA ALA A 57 -31.23 23.68 27.71
C ALA A 57 -31.72 22.43 26.94
N ALA A 58 -33.06 22.32 26.75
CA ALA A 58 -33.63 21.23 25.98
C ALA A 58 -33.19 21.24 24.51
N PHE A 59 -33.13 22.40 23.89
CA PHE A 59 -32.65 22.56 22.51
C PHE A 59 -31.18 22.16 22.36
N LEU A 60 -30.31 22.60 23.26
CA LEU A 60 -28.89 22.22 23.27
C LEU A 60 -28.71 20.70 23.48
N LEU A 61 -29.45 20.14 24.45
CA LEU A 61 -29.40 18.69 24.70
C LEU A 61 -29.85 17.89 23.47
N MET A 62 -30.94 18.29 22.82
CA MET A 62 -31.47 17.64 21.62
C MET A 62 -30.45 17.75 20.43
N THR A 63 -29.86 18.93 20.27
CA THR A 63 -28.85 19.15 19.22
C THR A 63 -27.59 18.32 19.48
N ALA A 64 -27.10 18.26 20.72
CA ALA A 64 -25.99 17.42 21.11
C ALA A 64 -26.31 15.93 20.92
N ALA A 65 -27.51 15.47 21.31
CA ALA A 65 -27.91 14.09 21.08
C ALA A 65 -28.01 13.75 19.60
N ALA A 66 -28.56 14.65 18.77
CA ALA A 66 -28.63 14.47 17.32
C ALA A 66 -27.22 14.43 16.69
N ALA A 67 -26.29 15.30 17.10
CA ALA A 67 -24.91 15.30 16.66
C ALA A 67 -24.19 14.00 17.04
N LEU A 68 -24.33 13.55 18.26
CA LEU A 68 -23.75 12.28 18.73
C LEU A 68 -24.30 11.08 17.97
N LEU A 69 -25.63 11.04 17.76
CA LEU A 69 -26.27 9.97 17.00
C LEU A 69 -25.77 9.96 15.54
N THR A 70 -25.67 11.13 14.93
CA THR A 70 -25.15 11.27 13.55
C THR A 70 -23.70 10.81 13.45
N LEU A 71 -22.82 11.23 14.36
CA LEU A 71 -21.42 10.80 14.41
C LEU A 71 -21.32 9.28 14.63
N TRP A 72 -22.12 8.72 15.51
CA TRP A 72 -22.19 7.29 15.75
C TRP A 72 -22.65 6.53 14.49
N ALA A 73 -23.71 6.99 13.85
CA ALA A 73 -24.25 6.37 12.63
C ALA A 73 -23.25 6.43 11.47
N VAL A 74 -22.62 7.59 11.24
CA VAL A 74 -21.59 7.76 10.20
C VAL A 74 -20.43 6.81 10.45
N ARG A 75 -19.88 6.77 11.66
CA ARG A 75 -18.77 5.86 11.99
C ARG A 75 -19.17 4.38 11.80
N ARG A 76 -20.38 4.01 12.23
CA ARG A 76 -20.87 2.65 12.09
C ARG A 76 -21.10 2.23 10.63
N LEU A 77 -21.50 3.15 9.77
CA LEU A 77 -21.75 2.88 8.34
C LEU A 77 -20.48 2.97 7.48
N THR A 78 -19.51 3.82 7.86
CA THR A 78 -18.29 3.99 7.08
C THR A 78 -17.15 3.03 7.47
N ALA A 79 -17.10 2.55 8.71
CA ALA A 79 -16.09 1.60 9.17
C ALA A 79 -16.02 0.32 8.31
N PRO A 80 -17.14 -0.35 7.95
CA PRO A 80 -17.11 -1.54 7.11
C PRO A 80 -16.55 -1.28 5.70
N VAL A 81 -16.82 -0.10 5.12
CA VAL A 81 -16.31 0.28 3.80
C VAL A 81 -14.78 0.40 3.84
N ARG A 82 -14.25 0.95 4.91
CA ARG A 82 -12.81 1.03 5.12
C ARG A 82 -12.19 -0.36 5.24
N THR A 83 -12.79 -1.26 6.00
CA THR A 83 -12.32 -2.65 6.12
C THR A 83 -12.32 -3.37 4.76
N LEU A 84 -13.36 -3.15 3.92
CA LEU A 84 -13.40 -3.68 2.55
C LEU A 84 -12.27 -3.11 1.68
N ALA A 85 -11.98 -1.82 1.77
CA ALA A 85 -10.89 -1.19 1.03
C ALA A 85 -9.52 -1.74 1.47
N GLU A 86 -9.28 -1.84 2.77
CA GLU A 86 -8.05 -2.42 3.34
C GLU A 86 -7.87 -3.90 2.92
N ALA A 87 -8.96 -4.68 2.89
CA ALA A 87 -8.92 -6.06 2.41
C ALA A 87 -8.65 -6.16 0.90
N ALA A 88 -9.18 -5.23 0.11
CA ALA A 88 -8.90 -5.18 -1.33
C ALA A 88 -7.43 -4.85 -1.61
N GLU A 89 -6.83 -3.90 -0.87
CA GLU A 89 -5.40 -3.62 -0.95
C GLU A 89 -4.56 -4.82 -0.49
N ALA A 90 -4.96 -5.49 0.61
CA ALA A 90 -4.27 -6.68 1.10
C ALA A 90 -4.31 -7.81 0.07
N LEU A 91 -5.47 -8.05 -0.55
CA LEU A 91 -5.62 -9.04 -1.63
C LEU A 91 -4.77 -8.69 -2.87
N GLY A 92 -4.63 -7.40 -3.19
CA GLY A 92 -3.76 -6.93 -4.27
C GLY A 92 -2.28 -7.16 -4.02
N ARG A 93 -1.84 -7.13 -2.75
CA ARG A 93 -0.46 -7.41 -2.34
C ARG A 93 -0.21 -8.91 -2.15
N ASP A 94 -1.15 -9.62 -1.56
CA ASP A 94 -1.05 -11.06 -1.29
C ASP A 94 -2.39 -11.74 -1.54
N VAL A 95 -2.43 -12.58 -2.57
CA VAL A 95 -3.62 -13.36 -2.94
C VAL A 95 -4.08 -14.29 -1.81
N ASN A 96 -3.18 -14.63 -0.86
CA ASN A 96 -3.46 -15.46 0.31
C ASN A 96 -3.92 -14.65 1.53
N ALA A 97 -4.19 -13.34 1.40
CA ALA A 97 -4.72 -12.53 2.49
C ALA A 97 -5.92 -13.21 3.17
N PRO A 98 -6.07 -13.10 4.51
CA PRO A 98 -7.14 -13.74 5.24
C PRO A 98 -8.52 -13.25 4.76
N PRO A 99 -9.56 -14.10 4.82
CA PRO A 99 -10.91 -13.69 4.43
C PRO A 99 -11.48 -12.64 5.40
N LEU A 100 -12.38 -11.81 4.89
CA LEU A 100 -13.14 -10.87 5.69
C LEU A 100 -14.12 -11.60 6.61
N PRO A 101 -14.36 -11.11 7.84
CA PRO A 101 -15.42 -11.62 8.69
C PRO A 101 -16.78 -11.35 8.06
N GLU A 102 -17.65 -12.36 8.02
CA GLU A 102 -18.99 -12.31 7.40
C GLU A 102 -20.09 -11.95 8.39
N ASN A 103 -19.73 -11.36 9.53
CA ASN A 103 -20.64 -10.93 10.58
C ASN A 103 -20.91 -9.42 10.47
N GLY A 104 -22.10 -9.00 10.92
CA GLY A 104 -22.50 -7.59 10.94
C GLY A 104 -23.87 -7.33 10.31
N PRO A 105 -24.17 -6.07 9.92
CA PRO A 105 -25.38 -5.73 9.19
C PRO A 105 -25.49 -6.52 7.88
N THR A 106 -26.72 -6.86 7.47
CA THR A 106 -26.99 -7.73 6.32
C THR A 106 -26.26 -7.31 5.04
N GLU A 107 -26.22 -6.01 4.76
CA GLU A 107 -25.59 -5.44 3.58
C GLU A 107 -24.06 -5.62 3.60
N VAL A 108 -23.46 -5.44 4.79
CA VAL A 108 -22.03 -5.60 5.02
C VAL A 108 -21.64 -7.08 4.93
N ALA A 109 -22.40 -7.96 5.55
CA ALA A 109 -22.20 -9.41 5.49
C ALA A 109 -22.31 -9.91 4.04
N THR A 110 -23.31 -9.44 3.28
CA THR A 110 -23.46 -9.79 1.85
C THR A 110 -22.27 -9.31 1.02
N ALA A 111 -21.77 -8.10 1.26
CA ALA A 111 -20.59 -7.59 0.58
C ALA A 111 -19.32 -8.39 0.94
N ALA A 112 -19.15 -8.76 2.22
CA ALA A 112 -18.02 -9.58 2.68
C ALA A 112 -18.04 -11.00 2.03
N VAL A 113 -19.21 -11.64 1.97
CA VAL A 113 -19.38 -12.94 1.28
C VAL A 113 -19.03 -12.83 -0.21
N ALA A 114 -19.52 -11.79 -0.89
CA ALA A 114 -19.22 -11.56 -2.30
C ALA A 114 -17.71 -11.34 -2.52
N PHE A 115 -17.08 -10.53 -1.66
CA PHE A 115 -15.64 -10.29 -1.70
C PHE A 115 -14.85 -11.58 -1.45
N ASN A 116 -15.18 -12.35 -0.42
CA ASN A 116 -14.52 -13.62 -0.10
C ASN A 116 -14.65 -14.63 -1.24
N THR A 117 -15.83 -14.68 -1.89
CA THR A 117 -16.07 -15.52 -3.07
C THR A 117 -15.19 -15.11 -4.25
N MET A 118 -15.06 -13.81 -4.50
CA MET A 118 -14.18 -13.26 -5.53
C MET A 118 -12.70 -13.59 -5.21
N ALA A 119 -12.25 -13.33 -3.99
CA ALA A 119 -10.91 -13.66 -3.54
C ALA A 119 -10.57 -15.14 -3.69
N ALA A 120 -11.51 -16.02 -3.33
CA ALA A 120 -11.36 -17.46 -3.52
C ALA A 120 -11.28 -17.89 -4.99
N ARG A 121 -12.00 -17.20 -5.90
CA ARG A 121 -11.89 -17.45 -7.37
C ARG A 121 -10.55 -16.99 -7.91
N ILE A 122 -10.06 -15.82 -7.51
CA ILE A 122 -8.73 -15.32 -7.91
C ILE A 122 -7.64 -16.27 -7.42
N ARG A 123 -7.72 -16.72 -6.17
CA ARG A 123 -6.79 -17.69 -5.58
C ARG A 123 -6.72 -18.99 -6.39
N ARG A 124 -7.88 -19.55 -6.73
CA ARG A 124 -7.97 -20.75 -7.58
C ARG A 124 -7.37 -20.50 -8.96
N PHE A 125 -7.73 -19.39 -9.60
CA PHE A 125 -7.20 -19.06 -10.92
C PHE A 125 -5.67 -18.96 -10.94
N VAL A 126 -5.07 -18.31 -9.94
CA VAL A 126 -3.60 -18.24 -9.78
C VAL A 126 -3.02 -19.64 -9.53
N GLN A 127 -3.70 -20.45 -8.75
CA GLN A 127 -3.29 -21.84 -8.47
C GLN A 127 -3.30 -22.70 -9.71
N ASP A 128 -4.41 -22.74 -10.43
CA ASP A 128 -4.57 -23.52 -11.66
C ASP A 128 -3.52 -23.10 -12.71
N ARG A 129 -3.30 -21.80 -12.87
CA ARG A 129 -2.27 -21.29 -13.79
C ARG A 129 -0.87 -21.77 -13.41
N THR A 130 -0.54 -21.82 -12.12
CA THR A 130 0.77 -22.27 -11.64
C THR A 130 0.94 -23.77 -11.82
N GLU A 131 -0.11 -24.56 -11.60
CA GLU A 131 -0.10 -26.02 -11.81
C GLU A 131 0.08 -26.34 -13.29
N LEU A 132 -0.64 -25.63 -14.17
CA LEU A 132 -0.48 -25.77 -15.63
C LEU A 132 0.95 -25.44 -16.07
N LEU A 133 1.52 -24.32 -15.61
CA LEU A 133 2.91 -23.96 -15.91
C LEU A 133 3.88 -25.03 -15.42
N THR A 134 3.66 -25.57 -14.22
CA THR A 134 4.52 -26.62 -13.66
C THR A 134 4.46 -27.91 -14.50
N ALA A 135 3.27 -28.32 -14.94
CA ALA A 135 3.09 -29.48 -15.80
C ALA A 135 3.77 -29.28 -17.18
N ILE A 136 3.54 -28.14 -17.82
CA ILE A 136 4.19 -27.78 -19.09
C ILE A 136 5.72 -27.84 -18.96
N GLY A 137 6.26 -27.29 -17.86
CA GLY A 137 7.69 -27.32 -17.66
C GLY A 137 8.28 -28.71 -17.46
N HIS A 138 7.55 -29.60 -16.79
CA HIS A 138 7.96 -31.01 -16.70
C HIS A 138 7.95 -31.67 -18.07
N ASP A 139 6.88 -31.42 -18.84
CA ASP A 139 6.71 -32.02 -20.16
C ASP A 139 7.71 -31.48 -21.21
N LEU A 140 8.18 -30.23 -21.04
CA LEU A 140 9.23 -29.65 -21.87
C LEU A 140 10.64 -30.13 -21.48
N ARG A 141 10.90 -30.42 -20.22
CA ARG A 141 12.23 -30.90 -19.78
C ARG A 141 12.57 -32.26 -20.38
N THR A 142 11.60 -33.15 -20.50
CA THR A 142 11.79 -34.49 -21.07
C THR A 142 12.31 -34.48 -22.53
N PRO A 143 11.69 -33.75 -23.48
CA PRO A 143 12.22 -33.64 -24.84
C PRO A 143 13.55 -32.90 -24.91
N ILE A 144 13.78 -31.88 -24.10
CA ILE A 144 15.08 -31.16 -24.04
C ILE A 144 16.18 -32.14 -23.64
N THR A 145 15.99 -32.91 -22.57
CA THR A 145 16.98 -33.92 -22.15
C THR A 145 17.23 -34.95 -23.25
N ARG A 146 16.17 -35.38 -23.94
CA ARG A 146 16.31 -36.31 -25.08
C ARG A 146 17.10 -35.72 -26.24
N LEU A 147 16.88 -34.43 -26.53
CA LEU A 147 17.64 -33.71 -27.56
C LEU A 147 19.11 -33.54 -27.16
N LYS A 148 19.41 -33.22 -25.89
CA LYS A 148 20.78 -33.20 -25.39
C LYS A 148 21.50 -34.52 -25.60
N LEU A 149 20.86 -35.63 -25.23
CA LEU A 149 21.40 -36.97 -25.45
C LEU A 149 21.64 -37.29 -26.92
N ARG A 150 20.77 -36.79 -27.82
CA ARG A 150 20.99 -36.96 -29.27
C ARG A 150 22.10 -36.08 -29.83
N ALA A 151 22.26 -34.88 -29.28
CA ALA A 151 23.33 -33.96 -29.66
C ALA A 151 24.74 -34.57 -29.41
N GLU A 152 24.86 -35.42 -28.38
CA GLU A 152 26.11 -36.12 -28.09
C GLU A 152 26.59 -37.05 -29.21
N PHE A 153 25.70 -37.49 -30.12
CA PHE A 153 26.05 -38.32 -31.27
C PHE A 153 26.39 -37.51 -32.52
N VAL A 154 26.43 -36.18 -32.45
CA VAL A 154 26.89 -35.31 -33.53
C VAL A 154 28.41 -35.37 -33.61
N GLU A 155 28.93 -35.81 -34.75
CA GLU A 155 30.38 -35.99 -34.95
C GLU A 155 31.15 -34.65 -35.02
N ASP A 156 30.50 -33.61 -35.57
CA ASP A 156 31.05 -32.26 -35.65
C ASP A 156 31.02 -31.57 -34.27
N GLU A 157 32.18 -31.39 -33.68
CA GLU A 157 32.35 -30.86 -32.33
C GLU A 157 31.85 -29.39 -32.18
N GLU A 158 32.04 -28.58 -33.26
CA GLU A 158 31.54 -27.20 -33.27
C GLU A 158 30.01 -27.15 -33.36
N GLN A 159 29.40 -27.97 -34.22
CA GLN A 159 27.92 -28.05 -34.28
C GLN A 159 27.34 -28.65 -33.04
N ARG A 160 27.97 -29.68 -32.46
CA ARG A 160 27.52 -30.26 -31.17
C ARG A 160 27.52 -29.22 -30.07
N GLY A 161 28.59 -28.43 -29.93
CA GLY A 161 28.67 -27.38 -28.93
C GLY A 161 27.58 -26.32 -29.09
N LYS A 162 27.29 -25.90 -30.33
CA LYS A 162 26.18 -24.95 -30.61
C LYS A 162 24.82 -25.49 -30.23
N ILE A 163 24.53 -26.76 -30.58
CA ILE A 163 23.24 -27.41 -30.25
C ILE A 163 23.08 -27.55 -28.74
N LEU A 164 24.13 -27.96 -28.03
CA LEU A 164 24.08 -28.10 -26.58
C LEU A 164 23.86 -26.73 -25.89
N ALA A 165 24.51 -25.68 -26.34
CA ALA A 165 24.32 -24.33 -25.84
C ALA A 165 22.87 -23.82 -26.07
N ASP A 166 22.30 -24.03 -27.26
CA ASP A 166 20.92 -23.68 -27.56
C ASP A 166 19.93 -24.45 -26.66
N LEU A 167 20.20 -25.73 -26.38
CA LEU A 167 19.38 -26.57 -25.49
C LEU A 167 19.49 -26.16 -24.01
N GLU A 168 20.65 -25.69 -23.57
CA GLU A 168 20.86 -25.12 -22.24
C GLU A 168 20.10 -23.80 -22.08
N GLU A 169 20.14 -22.94 -23.10
CA GLU A 169 19.35 -21.70 -23.12
C GLU A 169 17.84 -21.99 -23.04
N LEU A 170 17.35 -22.97 -23.80
CA LEU A 170 15.94 -23.41 -23.72
C LEU A 170 15.57 -23.93 -22.33
N GLU A 171 16.42 -24.76 -21.71
CA GLU A 171 16.18 -25.27 -20.36
C GLU A 171 16.16 -24.16 -19.33
N ALA A 172 17.05 -23.18 -19.44
CA ALA A 172 17.09 -21.98 -18.60
C ALA A 172 15.81 -21.14 -18.78
N MET A 173 15.33 -20.94 -20.02
CA MET A 173 14.07 -20.24 -20.31
C MET A 173 12.87 -20.92 -19.67
N VAL A 174 12.73 -22.23 -19.83
CA VAL A 174 11.65 -23.01 -19.23
C VAL A 174 11.70 -22.90 -17.70
N SER A 175 12.88 -23.08 -17.11
CA SER A 175 13.07 -23.00 -15.66
C SER A 175 12.75 -21.61 -15.10
N ALA A 176 13.16 -20.55 -15.79
CA ALA A 176 12.89 -19.17 -15.40
C ALA A 176 11.39 -18.83 -15.52
N THR A 177 10.71 -19.31 -16.57
CA THR A 177 9.27 -19.14 -16.77
C THR A 177 8.45 -19.82 -15.65
N LEU A 178 8.86 -21.05 -15.29
CA LEU A 178 8.23 -21.79 -14.19
C LEU A 178 8.43 -21.10 -12.84
N ALA A 179 9.63 -20.59 -12.64
CA ALA A 179 9.97 -19.87 -11.44
C ALA A 179 9.14 -18.58 -11.32
N PHE A 180 8.96 -17.83 -12.42
CA PHE A 180 8.08 -16.65 -12.48
C PHE A 180 6.62 -16.97 -12.12
N GLY A 181 6.10 -18.11 -12.60
CA GLY A 181 4.73 -18.57 -12.28
C GLY A 181 4.57 -19.00 -10.82
N ARG A 182 5.63 -19.54 -10.18
CA ARG A 182 5.60 -20.01 -8.79
C ARG A 182 5.68 -18.87 -7.76
N ASP A 183 6.33 -17.77 -8.08
CA ASP A 183 6.52 -16.64 -7.14
C ASP A 183 5.20 -16.04 -6.66
N ALA A 184 4.13 -16.14 -7.44
CA ALA A 184 2.79 -15.74 -7.04
C ALA A 184 2.19 -16.59 -5.88
N ARG A 185 2.82 -17.72 -5.51
CA ARG A 185 2.34 -18.68 -4.48
C ARG A 185 3.22 -18.78 -3.25
N THR A 186 4.26 -17.96 -3.13
CA THR A 186 5.22 -18.16 -2.02
C THR A 186 4.50 -18.03 -0.67
N THR A 187 4.26 -19.17 -0.02
CA THR A 187 3.77 -19.29 1.36
C THR A 187 4.89 -19.08 2.39
N GLU A 188 6.00 -18.49 1.94
CA GLU A 188 7.13 -18.22 2.82
C GLU A 188 6.70 -17.22 3.92
N PRO A 189 6.87 -17.57 5.21
CA PRO A 189 6.50 -16.67 6.29
C PRO A 189 7.43 -15.47 6.32
N VAL A 190 6.85 -14.31 6.66
CA VAL A 190 7.65 -13.10 6.94
C VAL A 190 8.40 -13.32 8.24
N SER A 191 9.72 -13.26 8.18
CA SER A 191 10.64 -13.45 9.31
C SER A 191 11.58 -12.24 9.46
N SER A 192 12.24 -12.17 10.62
CA SER A 192 13.31 -11.21 10.83
C SER A 192 14.57 -11.66 10.08
N LEU A 193 15.17 -10.79 9.31
CA LEU A 193 16.31 -11.04 8.44
C LEU A 193 17.32 -9.90 8.57
N ASP A 194 18.61 -10.23 8.70
CA ASP A 194 19.69 -9.26 8.55
C ASP A 194 19.98 -9.02 7.06
N LEU A 195 19.51 -7.88 6.56
CA LEU A 195 19.64 -7.52 5.15
C LEU A 195 21.11 -7.25 4.75
N ALA A 196 21.91 -6.69 5.65
CA ALA A 196 23.32 -6.42 5.42
C ALA A 196 24.12 -7.72 5.23
N GLU A 197 23.85 -8.74 6.05
CA GLU A 197 24.46 -10.04 5.93
C GLU A 197 24.03 -10.76 4.64
N LEU A 198 22.74 -10.70 4.31
CA LEU A 198 22.23 -11.26 3.06
C LEU A 198 22.91 -10.67 1.84
N LEU A 199 23.05 -9.34 1.77
CA LEU A 199 23.67 -8.65 0.63
C LEU A 199 25.15 -9.02 0.50
N ARG A 200 25.89 -9.09 1.59
CA ARG A 200 27.29 -9.52 1.57
C ARG A 200 27.44 -10.98 1.09
N THR A 201 26.60 -11.88 1.63
CA THR A 201 26.60 -13.28 1.17
C THR A 201 26.35 -13.41 -0.31
N ILE A 202 25.45 -12.60 -0.89
CA ILE A 202 25.17 -12.61 -2.33
C ILE A 202 26.36 -12.09 -3.14
N LEU A 203 27.05 -11.06 -2.65
CA LEU A 203 28.27 -10.57 -3.31
C LEU A 203 29.41 -11.61 -3.26
N ASP A 204 29.59 -12.29 -2.11
CA ASP A 204 30.58 -13.36 -1.96
C ASP A 204 30.26 -14.53 -2.92
N GLU A 205 28.98 -14.99 -2.95
CA GLU A 205 28.52 -16.02 -3.90
C GLU A 205 28.75 -15.60 -5.37
N ALA A 206 28.56 -14.32 -5.70
CA ALA A 206 28.79 -13.80 -7.05
C ALA A 206 30.28 -13.75 -7.41
N GLY A 207 31.15 -13.42 -6.44
CA GLY A 207 32.60 -13.44 -6.59
C GLY A 207 33.16 -14.85 -6.77
N ASP A 208 32.65 -15.80 -5.99
CA ASP A 208 33.04 -17.23 -6.10
C ASP A 208 32.64 -17.80 -7.47
N ALA A 209 31.49 -17.40 -8.01
CA ALA A 209 31.03 -17.82 -9.33
C ALA A 209 31.81 -17.15 -10.50
N ASN A 210 32.33 -15.95 -10.27
CA ASN A 210 33.04 -15.15 -11.28
C ASN A 210 34.31 -14.53 -10.68
N PRO A 211 35.41 -15.28 -10.54
CA PRO A 211 36.62 -14.78 -9.89
C PRO A 211 37.23 -13.53 -10.54
N ASP A 212 37.01 -13.33 -11.84
CA ASP A 212 37.56 -12.19 -12.59
C ASP A 212 36.92 -10.84 -12.17
N VAL A 213 35.76 -10.85 -11.55
CA VAL A 213 35.07 -9.63 -11.11
C VAL A 213 35.11 -9.42 -9.58
N LEU A 214 35.79 -10.27 -8.85
CA LEU A 214 35.83 -10.25 -7.37
C LEU A 214 36.27 -8.88 -6.83
N ASP A 215 37.31 -8.28 -7.42
CA ASP A 215 37.83 -6.97 -7.00
C ASP A 215 36.86 -5.80 -7.31
N ASN A 216 35.86 -6.05 -8.16
CA ASN A 216 34.87 -5.08 -8.61
C ASN A 216 33.54 -5.21 -7.85
N LEU A 217 33.47 -6.13 -6.87
CA LEU A 217 32.30 -6.29 -6.02
C LEU A 217 32.49 -5.54 -4.70
N LYS A 218 31.57 -4.61 -4.39
CA LYS A 218 31.70 -3.75 -3.20
C LYS A 218 30.38 -3.67 -2.45
N TYR A 219 30.50 -3.71 -1.12
CA TYR A 219 29.40 -3.43 -0.21
C TYR A 219 29.67 -2.13 0.57
N GLU A 220 28.72 -1.22 0.55
CA GLU A 220 28.75 0.04 1.29
C GLU A 220 27.46 0.15 2.14
N GLY A 221 27.59 0.19 3.46
CA GLY A 221 26.43 0.30 4.35
C GLY A 221 26.71 -0.14 5.77
N PRO A 222 25.70 -0.20 6.62
CA PRO A 222 25.83 -0.64 8.02
C PRO A 222 26.25 -2.12 8.09
N ALA A 223 26.88 -2.49 9.20
CA ALA A 223 27.30 -3.88 9.45
C ALA A 223 26.09 -4.81 9.61
N HIS A 224 25.00 -4.32 10.21
CA HIS A 224 23.77 -5.05 10.45
C HIS A 224 22.56 -4.13 10.22
N LEU A 225 21.54 -4.64 9.54
CA LEU A 225 20.24 -4.00 9.39
C LEU A 225 19.15 -5.05 9.34
N THR A 226 18.33 -5.11 10.39
CA THR A 226 17.25 -6.10 10.49
C THR A 226 15.97 -5.58 9.85
N VAL A 227 15.40 -6.36 8.93
CA VAL A 227 14.13 -6.10 8.28
C VAL A 227 13.17 -7.28 8.46
N ARG A 228 11.87 -7.04 8.31
CA ARG A 228 10.86 -8.10 8.27
C ARG A 228 10.47 -8.40 6.83
N ALA A 229 10.86 -9.56 6.32
CA ALA A 229 10.61 -9.92 4.94
C ALA A 229 10.58 -11.45 4.74
N ARG A 230 10.26 -11.87 3.53
CA ARG A 230 10.40 -13.25 3.06
C ARG A 230 11.86 -13.42 2.58
N SER A 231 12.65 -14.17 3.33
CA SER A 231 14.11 -14.27 3.15
C SER A 231 14.52 -14.81 1.78
N LEU A 232 13.90 -15.91 1.32
CA LEU A 232 14.19 -16.51 0.02
C LEU A 232 13.75 -15.60 -1.13
N ALA A 233 12.62 -14.92 -0.97
CA ALA A 233 12.14 -13.97 -1.96
C ALA A 233 13.11 -12.79 -2.11
N LEU A 234 13.58 -12.18 -1.00
CA LEU A 234 14.58 -11.11 -1.06
C LEU A 234 15.93 -11.58 -1.59
N LYS A 235 16.41 -12.77 -1.17
CA LYS A 235 17.64 -13.34 -1.76
C LYS A 235 17.54 -13.38 -3.27
N ARG A 236 16.41 -13.81 -3.80
CA ARG A 236 16.20 -13.90 -5.24
C ARG A 236 16.17 -12.54 -5.95
N VAL A 237 15.59 -11.50 -5.31
CA VAL A 237 15.65 -10.13 -5.83
C VAL A 237 17.10 -9.69 -6.03
N PHE A 238 17.88 -9.78 -4.96
CA PHE A 238 19.24 -9.26 -4.97
C PHE A 238 20.18 -10.12 -5.81
N VAL A 239 20.02 -11.45 -5.85
CA VAL A 239 20.76 -12.32 -6.78
C VAL A 239 20.51 -11.91 -8.23
N ASN A 240 19.24 -11.65 -8.63
CA ASN A 240 18.93 -11.21 -9.99
C ASN A 240 19.55 -9.85 -10.32
N LEU A 241 19.52 -8.89 -9.39
CA LEU A 241 20.04 -7.55 -9.61
C LEU A 241 21.56 -7.53 -9.64
N VAL A 242 22.23 -8.26 -8.73
CA VAL A 242 23.71 -8.40 -8.70
C VAL A 242 24.19 -9.16 -9.94
N ALA A 243 23.52 -10.26 -10.31
CA ALA A 243 23.86 -10.98 -11.53
C ALA A 243 23.74 -10.11 -12.79
N ASN A 244 22.72 -9.25 -12.88
CA ASN A 244 22.60 -8.30 -13.98
C ASN A 244 23.76 -7.28 -13.97
N ALA A 245 24.11 -6.70 -12.82
CA ALA A 245 25.22 -5.76 -12.70
C ALA A 245 26.55 -6.39 -13.13
N VAL A 246 26.82 -7.63 -12.68
CA VAL A 246 28.03 -8.38 -13.06
C VAL A 246 28.04 -8.72 -14.56
N ASN A 247 26.93 -9.25 -15.09
CA ASN A 247 26.87 -9.71 -16.48
C ASN A 247 26.94 -8.57 -17.51
N TYR A 248 26.35 -7.41 -17.20
CA TYR A 248 26.30 -6.28 -18.14
C TYR A 248 27.34 -5.19 -17.85
N GLY A 249 27.76 -5.06 -16.58
CA GLY A 249 28.69 -4.01 -16.15
C GLY A 249 30.06 -4.50 -15.69
N GLY A 250 30.27 -5.82 -15.50
CA GLY A 250 31.53 -6.37 -14.98
C GLY A 250 31.84 -5.91 -13.54
N SER A 251 30.89 -5.29 -12.86
CA SER A 251 31.05 -4.74 -11.51
C SER A 251 29.69 -4.69 -10.79
N ALA A 252 29.70 -4.71 -9.45
CA ALA A 252 28.52 -4.42 -8.65
C ALA A 252 28.91 -3.71 -7.35
N THR A 253 28.45 -2.47 -7.18
CA THR A 253 28.55 -1.74 -5.92
C THR A 253 27.17 -1.71 -5.28
N VAL A 254 27.00 -2.41 -4.15
CA VAL A 254 25.76 -2.50 -3.39
C VAL A 254 25.81 -1.53 -2.23
N ARG A 255 24.93 -0.51 -2.23
CA ARG A 255 24.78 0.46 -1.13
C ARG A 255 23.50 0.21 -0.36
N LEU A 256 23.61 -0.05 0.92
CA LEU A 256 22.49 -0.16 1.84
C LEU A 256 22.33 1.16 2.61
N LEU A 257 21.23 1.87 2.34
CA LEU A 257 20.94 3.20 2.91
C LEU A 257 19.86 3.06 3.99
N ASP A 258 20.21 3.48 5.19
CA ASP A 258 19.30 3.57 6.35
C ASP A 258 18.93 5.04 6.58
N ALA A 259 18.25 5.65 5.60
CA ALA A 259 17.97 7.08 5.61
C ALA A 259 16.55 7.42 6.12
N ASP A 260 15.62 6.47 6.14
CA ASP A 260 14.22 6.67 6.57
C ASP A 260 13.80 5.53 7.51
N PRO A 261 13.28 5.84 8.73
CA PRO A 261 12.80 4.81 9.67
C PRO A 261 11.64 3.96 9.13
N ARG A 262 11.02 4.34 8.02
CA ARG A 262 9.90 3.63 7.40
C ARG A 262 10.25 2.89 6.11
N MET A 263 11.44 3.14 5.57
CA MET A 263 11.81 2.60 4.26
C MET A 263 13.33 2.37 4.16
N VAL A 264 13.69 1.14 3.87
CA VAL A 264 15.07 0.78 3.53
C VAL A 264 15.25 0.91 2.02
N VAL A 265 16.37 1.51 1.62
CA VAL A 265 16.75 1.66 0.23
C VAL A 265 18.05 0.89 -0.02
N VAL A 266 18.06 0.03 -1.05
CA VAL A 266 19.28 -0.63 -1.55
C VAL A 266 19.52 -0.15 -2.96
N GLU A 267 20.69 0.42 -3.21
CA GLU A 267 21.16 0.80 -4.54
C GLU A 267 22.21 -0.21 -5.02
N ILE A 268 22.07 -0.67 -6.26
CA ILE A 268 23.03 -1.56 -6.92
C ILE A 268 23.49 -0.85 -8.18
N GLU A 269 24.76 -0.51 -8.22
CA GLU A 269 25.37 0.22 -9.34
C GLU A 269 26.34 -0.68 -10.10
N ASP A 270 26.33 -0.55 -11.42
CA ASP A 270 27.30 -1.17 -12.34
C ASP A 270 28.01 -0.11 -13.18
N ASP A 271 29.09 -0.51 -13.84
CA ASP A 271 29.86 0.34 -14.73
C ASP A 271 29.67 -0.04 -16.22
N GLY A 272 28.55 -0.63 -16.56
CA GLY A 272 28.20 -1.08 -17.90
C GLY A 272 27.86 0.06 -18.88
N PRO A 273 27.35 -0.29 -20.07
CA PRO A 273 27.02 0.69 -21.10
C PRO A 273 25.76 1.50 -20.79
N GLY A 274 25.01 1.15 -19.72
CA GLY A 274 23.71 1.72 -19.43
C GLY A 274 22.59 1.14 -20.30
N ILE A 275 21.40 1.67 -20.13
CA ILE A 275 20.17 1.25 -20.83
C ILE A 275 19.67 2.42 -21.68
N ALA A 276 19.25 2.14 -22.93
CA ALA A 276 18.69 3.18 -23.80
C ALA A 276 17.47 3.84 -23.12
N PRO A 277 17.31 5.18 -23.18
CA PRO A 277 16.24 5.89 -22.45
C PRO A 277 14.83 5.38 -22.73
N GLY A 278 14.55 4.90 -23.92
CA GLY A 278 13.24 4.32 -24.30
C GLY A 278 13.02 2.89 -23.81
N GLU A 279 14.04 2.24 -23.28
CA GLU A 279 14.01 0.85 -22.82
C GLU A 279 13.88 0.71 -21.29
N LEU A 280 14.13 1.78 -20.51
CA LEU A 280 14.16 1.75 -19.04
C LEU A 280 12.88 1.19 -18.41
N ASP A 281 11.71 1.46 -18.99
CA ASP A 281 10.44 0.90 -18.51
C ASP A 281 10.22 -0.52 -19.06
N ARG A 282 10.67 -0.78 -20.29
CA ARG A 282 10.46 -2.04 -21.00
C ARG A 282 11.31 -3.19 -20.49
N VAL A 283 12.46 -2.91 -19.88
CA VAL A 283 13.31 -3.95 -19.27
C VAL A 283 12.64 -4.71 -18.12
N PHE A 284 11.51 -4.19 -17.60
CA PHE A 284 10.65 -4.88 -16.64
C PHE A 284 9.54 -5.72 -17.29
N GLU A 285 9.40 -5.67 -18.63
CA GLU A 285 8.50 -6.58 -19.35
C GLU A 285 9.12 -7.98 -19.41
N PRO A 286 8.33 -9.04 -19.15
CA PRO A 286 8.83 -10.41 -19.26
C PRO A 286 9.39 -10.71 -20.65
N PHE A 287 10.53 -11.40 -20.70
CA PHE A 287 11.23 -11.78 -21.94
C PHE A 287 11.78 -10.61 -22.75
N HIS A 288 11.70 -9.38 -22.25
CA HIS A 288 12.29 -8.25 -22.94
C HIS A 288 13.82 -8.25 -22.74
N ARG A 289 14.54 -8.09 -23.84
CA ARG A 289 16.00 -7.95 -23.89
C ARG A 289 16.33 -6.71 -24.71
N GLY A 290 17.11 -5.79 -24.17
CA GLY A 290 17.67 -4.68 -24.95
C GLY A 290 18.54 -5.26 -26.07
N GLU A 291 18.53 -4.63 -27.24
CA GLU A 291 19.12 -5.03 -28.52
C GLU A 291 19.75 -6.45 -28.66
N PRO A 292 19.24 -7.28 -29.57
CA PRO A 292 19.57 -8.70 -29.66
C PRO A 292 21.00 -8.98 -30.21
N SER A 293 21.84 -7.97 -30.43
CA SER A 293 23.00 -8.13 -31.33
C SER A 293 24.33 -8.38 -30.67
N ARG A 294 24.51 -8.31 -29.34
CA ARG A 294 25.89 -8.21 -28.86
C ARG A 294 26.44 -9.27 -27.94
N ASN A 295 25.68 -10.12 -27.26
CA ASN A 295 26.35 -11.24 -26.57
C ASN A 295 25.39 -12.41 -26.29
N ARG A 296 25.50 -13.48 -27.06
CA ARG A 296 25.04 -14.82 -26.69
C ARG A 296 25.73 -15.36 -25.43
N GLU A 297 26.85 -14.77 -25.04
CA GLU A 297 27.67 -15.19 -23.89
C GLU A 297 27.10 -14.69 -22.52
N THR A 298 26.31 -13.61 -22.51
CA THR A 298 25.70 -13.08 -21.27
C THR A 298 24.29 -13.60 -21.00
N GLY A 299 23.98 -14.79 -21.48
CA GLY A 299 22.73 -15.52 -21.55
C GLY A 299 21.74 -15.36 -20.39
N GLY A 300 20.91 -14.32 -20.41
CA GLY A 300 19.76 -14.18 -19.49
C GLY A 300 18.43 -14.23 -20.23
N VAL A 301 17.43 -14.93 -19.66
CA VAL A 301 16.09 -15.15 -20.26
C VAL A 301 15.21 -13.87 -20.30
N GLY A 302 15.68 -12.74 -19.76
CA GLY A 302 14.88 -11.50 -19.65
C GLY A 302 13.78 -11.57 -18.57
N LEU A 303 13.94 -12.42 -17.56
CA LEU A 303 12.98 -12.58 -16.47
C LEU A 303 13.48 -12.07 -15.12
N GLY A 304 14.78 -11.79 -14.97
CA GLY A 304 15.37 -11.39 -13.69
C GLY A 304 14.79 -10.10 -13.12
N LEU A 305 14.74 -9.04 -13.93
CA LEU A 305 14.17 -7.73 -13.54
C LEU A 305 12.65 -7.77 -13.29
N PRO A 306 11.81 -8.39 -14.16
CA PRO A 306 10.39 -8.60 -13.87
C PRO A 306 10.15 -9.36 -12.56
N ILE A 307 10.92 -10.42 -12.28
CA ILE A 307 10.83 -11.18 -11.03
C ILE A 307 11.18 -10.30 -9.84
N ALA A 308 12.29 -9.58 -9.88
CA ALA A 308 12.72 -8.71 -8.80
C ALA A 308 11.66 -7.64 -8.48
N ARG A 309 11.10 -6.98 -9.50
CA ARG A 309 10.07 -5.96 -9.32
C ARG A 309 8.77 -6.54 -8.75
N ASN A 310 8.32 -7.70 -9.23
CA ASN A 310 7.11 -8.36 -8.72
C ASN A 310 7.26 -8.77 -7.25
N ILE A 311 8.40 -9.32 -6.86
CA ILE A 311 8.68 -9.68 -5.48
C ILE A 311 8.68 -8.42 -4.59
N MET A 312 9.34 -7.34 -5.02
CA MET A 312 9.37 -6.10 -4.23
C MET A 312 7.98 -5.48 -4.08
N ARG A 313 7.16 -5.47 -5.14
CA ARG A 313 5.77 -5.01 -5.07
C ARG A 313 4.91 -5.84 -4.13
N ALA A 314 5.13 -7.16 -4.07
CA ALA A 314 4.48 -8.03 -3.08
C ALA A 314 4.92 -7.75 -1.63
N HIS A 315 6.07 -7.10 -1.43
CA HIS A 315 6.54 -6.60 -0.13
C HIS A 315 6.13 -5.13 0.13
N GLY A 316 5.37 -4.50 -0.77
CA GLY A 316 4.94 -3.10 -0.66
C GLY A 316 6.01 -2.08 -1.09
N GLY A 317 7.12 -2.55 -1.67
CA GLY A 317 8.20 -1.75 -2.24
C GLY A 317 8.15 -1.68 -3.77
N ASP A 318 9.25 -1.25 -4.39
CA ASP A 318 9.42 -1.32 -5.86
C ASP A 318 10.91 -1.45 -6.23
N VAL A 319 11.16 -1.73 -7.50
CA VAL A 319 12.50 -1.69 -8.14
C VAL A 319 12.43 -0.71 -9.29
N THR A 320 13.36 0.23 -9.32
CA THR A 320 13.50 1.20 -10.41
C THR A 320 14.92 1.17 -10.97
N LEU A 321 15.08 1.54 -12.25
CA LEU A 321 16.36 1.61 -12.92
C LEU A 321 16.59 3.02 -13.46
N ALA A 322 17.84 3.47 -13.38
CA ALA A 322 18.28 4.73 -13.97
C ALA A 322 19.72 4.59 -14.49
N ASN A 323 20.05 5.31 -15.53
CA ASN A 323 21.43 5.44 -15.97
C ASN A 323 22.20 6.38 -15.04
N ARG A 324 23.46 6.03 -14.77
CA ARG A 324 24.37 6.87 -13.98
C ARG A 324 24.98 7.95 -14.85
N PRO A 325 25.20 9.17 -14.35
CA PRO A 325 25.88 10.22 -15.09
C PRO A 325 27.31 9.85 -15.52
N ALA A 326 27.98 9.01 -14.74
CA ALA A 326 29.35 8.54 -14.99
C ALA A 326 29.42 7.32 -15.94
N GLY A 327 28.29 6.84 -16.45
CA GLY A 327 28.14 5.58 -17.18
C GLY A 327 27.64 4.46 -16.26
N GLY A 328 27.07 3.41 -16.87
CA GLY A 328 26.49 2.29 -16.14
C GLY A 328 25.02 2.50 -15.72
N THR A 329 24.50 1.51 -14.99
CA THR A 329 23.12 1.49 -14.51
C THR A 329 23.08 1.53 -12.98
N LYS A 330 22.04 2.11 -12.44
CA LYS A 330 21.68 2.08 -11.02
C LYS A 330 20.31 1.46 -10.86
N ALA A 331 20.25 0.32 -10.17
CA ALA A 331 19.02 -0.27 -9.69
C ALA A 331 18.75 0.22 -8.26
N THR A 332 17.57 0.78 -8.01
CA THR A 332 17.14 1.23 -6.68
C THR A 332 15.99 0.35 -6.22
N VAL A 333 16.18 -0.33 -5.11
CA VAL A 333 15.19 -1.18 -4.44
C VAL A 333 14.69 -0.45 -3.20
N THR A 334 13.38 -0.30 -3.07
CA THR A 334 12.73 0.27 -1.88
C THR A 334 11.97 -0.82 -1.14
N LEU A 335 12.13 -0.91 0.18
CA LEU A 335 11.47 -1.88 1.05
C LEU A 335 10.88 -1.18 2.27
N PRO A 336 9.55 -1.21 2.49
CA PRO A 336 8.94 -0.75 3.75
C PRO A 336 9.38 -1.62 4.93
N VAL A 337 9.65 -0.97 6.08
CA VAL A 337 10.08 -1.63 7.33
C VAL A 337 8.91 -1.79 8.29
#